data_dda9075046717d8c1bacc9fb1e1b9449
#
_entry.id   dda9075046717d8c1bacc9fb1e1b9449
#
_cell.length_a   1.000
_cell.length_b   1.000
_cell.length_c   1.000
_cell.angle_alpha   90.00
_cell.angle_beta   90.00
_cell.angle_gamma   90.00
#
_symmetry.space_group_name_H-M   'P 1'
#
loop_
_entity.id
_entity.type
_entity.pdbx_description
1 polymer ?
#
loop_
_entity_poly.entity_id
_entity_poly.type
_entity_poly.pdbx_seq_one_letter_code
_entity_poly.pdbx_strand_id
1 'polypeptide(L)'
;MNLPYELSLGWRYTRAGRATRRNGFISFISGVSMLGIALGVAALIIVLSVMNGFQKEVRDRMLGVLSHIEVFAPGGAALPDVALTLKEAKANPQVVGAAPFIAAQGLLARGEDMKGALVRGVDPALEGEVTDLFADNPVLARLVPGQFGIVLGADLARSLGVGEGDSLTLIAPSGQITPAGVVPRLKQMTVVGTFNSGHYEYDAGLAMLHQDDAARIFRLEGPTGIRLKLKDLHQAREVAQQLIGTLSGDLYVRDWTRQNRTWFAAVQLEKRMMFIILTLIVAVAAFNLVSTLVMTV
;
A
#
# COMPACT_ATOMS: atom_id res chain seq x y z
N MET A 1 -35.58 -1.00 -33.18
CA MET A 1 -34.76 -1.90 -32.33
C MET A 1 -35.66 -3.04 -31.89
N ASN A 2 -35.42 -4.24 -32.42
CA ASN A 2 -36.17 -5.42 -31.99
C ASN A 2 -35.63 -5.85 -30.63
N LEU A 3 -36.46 -5.74 -29.59
CA LEU A 3 -36.17 -6.25 -28.27
C LEU A 3 -35.98 -7.79 -28.35
N PRO A 4 -35.02 -8.36 -27.57
CA PRO A 4 -34.89 -9.82 -27.47
C PRO A 4 -36.24 -10.46 -27.12
N TYR A 5 -36.48 -11.66 -27.67
CA TYR A 5 -37.75 -12.36 -27.53
C TYR A 5 -38.21 -12.53 -26.10
N GLU A 6 -37.25 -12.83 -25.21
CA GLU A 6 -37.47 -13.01 -23.77
C GLU A 6 -38.00 -11.74 -23.08
N LEU A 7 -37.44 -10.57 -23.48
CA LEU A 7 -37.88 -9.27 -22.94
C LEU A 7 -39.27 -8.89 -23.49
N SER A 8 -39.56 -9.20 -24.78
CA SER A 8 -40.85 -8.93 -25.36
C SER A 8 -41.96 -9.80 -24.77
N LEU A 9 -41.61 -11.07 -24.44
CA LEU A 9 -42.52 -12.01 -23.80
C LEU A 9 -42.80 -11.56 -22.33
N GLY A 10 -41.76 -11.28 -21.57
CA GLY A 10 -41.84 -10.79 -20.19
C GLY A 10 -42.70 -9.51 -20.08
N TRP A 11 -42.47 -8.55 -20.98
CA TRP A 11 -43.29 -7.32 -21.07
C TRP A 11 -44.74 -7.58 -21.41
N ARG A 12 -45.00 -8.55 -22.26
CA ARG A 12 -46.38 -8.92 -22.66
C ARG A 12 -47.10 -9.61 -21.49
N TYR A 13 -46.45 -10.49 -20.74
CA TYR A 13 -47.01 -11.15 -19.57
C TYR A 13 -47.31 -10.18 -18.41
N THR A 14 -46.45 -9.24 -18.16
CA THR A 14 -46.66 -8.22 -17.12
C THR A 14 -47.81 -7.26 -17.49
N ARG A 15 -48.10 -7.07 -18.79
CA ARG A 15 -49.18 -6.21 -19.30
C ARG A 15 -50.53 -6.90 -19.48
N ALA A 16 -50.54 -8.24 -19.67
CA ALA A 16 -51.76 -9.01 -19.96
C ALA A 16 -52.76 -9.08 -18.77
N GLY A 17 -52.30 -8.80 -17.55
CA GLY A 17 -53.14 -8.86 -16.34
C GLY A 17 -54.09 -7.69 -16.09
N ARG A 18 -54.14 -6.67 -16.99
CA ARG A 18 -54.93 -5.45 -16.72
C ARG A 18 -56.46 -5.56 -16.96
N ALA A 19 -56.95 -6.68 -17.48
CA ALA A 19 -58.37 -6.81 -17.89
C ALA A 19 -59.34 -7.16 -16.76
N THR A 20 -58.88 -7.56 -15.57
CA THR A 20 -59.77 -7.90 -14.43
C THR A 20 -59.23 -7.27 -13.14
N ARG A 21 -60.15 -6.63 -12.35
CA ARG A 21 -59.81 -5.91 -11.10
C ARG A 21 -59.02 -6.77 -10.10
N ARG A 22 -59.17 -8.06 -10.14
CA ARG A 22 -58.43 -9.06 -9.31
C ARG A 22 -56.98 -9.26 -9.76
N ASN A 23 -56.70 -9.11 -11.05
CA ASN A 23 -55.33 -9.25 -11.60
C ASN A 23 -54.48 -7.98 -11.45
N GLY A 24 -55.09 -6.83 -11.24
CA GLY A 24 -54.40 -5.54 -11.03
C GLY A 24 -53.54 -5.53 -9.75
N PHE A 25 -54.03 -6.14 -8.70
CA PHE A 25 -53.30 -6.23 -7.41
C PHE A 25 -52.06 -7.13 -7.53
N ILE A 26 -52.19 -8.28 -8.21
CA ILE A 26 -51.06 -9.21 -8.44
C ILE A 26 -50.01 -8.56 -9.32
N SER A 27 -50.41 -7.88 -10.37
CA SER A 27 -49.49 -7.15 -11.25
C SER A 27 -48.77 -6.01 -10.55
N PHE A 28 -49.43 -5.31 -9.62
CA PHE A 28 -48.85 -4.26 -8.78
C PHE A 28 -47.77 -4.84 -7.84
N ILE A 29 -48.08 -5.93 -7.12
CA ILE A 29 -47.13 -6.59 -6.21
C ILE A 29 -45.91 -7.09 -7.01
N SER A 30 -46.12 -7.75 -8.15
CA SER A 30 -45.04 -8.22 -9.00
C SER A 30 -44.15 -7.08 -9.50
N GLY A 31 -44.77 -5.96 -9.88
CA GLY A 31 -44.03 -4.76 -10.31
C GLY A 31 -43.19 -4.13 -9.19
N VAL A 32 -43.75 -4.02 -7.97
CA VAL A 32 -43.02 -3.50 -6.81
C VAL A 32 -41.87 -4.45 -6.41
N SER A 33 -42.11 -5.76 -6.42
CA SER A 33 -41.07 -6.76 -6.14
C SER A 33 -39.94 -6.71 -7.16
N MET A 34 -40.26 -6.61 -8.47
CA MET A 34 -39.26 -6.49 -9.53
C MET A 34 -38.43 -5.21 -9.38
N LEU A 35 -39.09 -4.10 -9.08
CA LEU A 35 -38.43 -2.82 -8.84
C LEU A 35 -37.51 -2.87 -7.60
N GLY A 36 -37.98 -3.51 -6.52
CA GLY A 36 -37.18 -3.71 -5.30
C GLY A 36 -35.93 -4.55 -5.55
N ILE A 37 -36.04 -5.64 -6.31
CA ILE A 37 -34.90 -6.48 -6.68
C ILE A 37 -33.93 -5.69 -7.59
N ALA A 38 -34.45 -4.99 -8.60
CA ALA A 38 -33.64 -4.18 -9.51
C ALA A 38 -32.85 -3.08 -8.77
N LEU A 39 -33.51 -2.38 -7.85
CA LEU A 39 -32.84 -1.37 -7.01
C LEU A 39 -31.81 -1.98 -6.05
N GLY A 40 -32.11 -3.13 -5.45
CA GLY A 40 -31.19 -3.86 -4.58
C GLY A 40 -29.93 -4.29 -5.32
N VAL A 41 -30.07 -4.87 -6.50
CA VAL A 41 -28.95 -5.28 -7.36
C VAL A 41 -28.16 -4.07 -7.86
N ALA A 42 -28.83 -3.01 -8.28
CA ALA A 42 -28.17 -1.79 -8.73
C ALA A 42 -27.36 -1.14 -7.59
N ALA A 43 -27.94 -1.02 -6.40
CA ALA A 43 -27.23 -0.51 -5.22
C ALA A 43 -26.00 -1.36 -4.88
N LEU A 44 -26.12 -2.68 -4.94
CA LEU A 44 -25.02 -3.60 -4.71
C LEU A 44 -23.89 -3.43 -5.73
N ILE A 45 -24.22 -3.35 -7.03
CA ILE A 45 -23.21 -3.14 -8.09
C ILE A 45 -22.49 -1.81 -7.85
N ILE A 46 -23.20 -0.74 -7.51
CA ILE A 46 -22.59 0.57 -7.22
C ILE A 46 -21.63 0.47 -6.03
N VAL A 47 -22.08 -0.11 -4.91
CA VAL A 47 -21.26 -0.25 -3.70
C VAL A 47 -20.01 -1.09 -3.97
N LEU A 48 -20.14 -2.23 -4.65
CA LEU A 48 -19.00 -3.09 -5.02
C LEU A 48 -18.03 -2.37 -5.96
N SER A 49 -18.53 -1.62 -6.93
CA SER A 49 -17.69 -0.87 -7.88
C SER A 49 -16.90 0.23 -7.18
N VAL A 50 -17.55 1.02 -6.33
CA VAL A 50 -16.90 2.07 -5.54
C VAL A 50 -15.86 1.47 -4.60
N MET A 51 -16.20 0.38 -3.92
CA MET A 51 -15.30 -0.26 -2.97
C MET A 51 -14.08 -0.88 -3.66
N ASN A 52 -14.28 -1.59 -4.77
CA ASN A 52 -13.16 -2.12 -5.55
C ASN A 52 -12.25 -1.01 -6.10
N GLY A 53 -12.84 0.10 -6.55
CA GLY A 53 -12.08 1.27 -7.01
C GLY A 53 -11.27 1.89 -5.88
N PHE A 54 -11.87 2.07 -4.71
CA PHE A 54 -11.20 2.59 -3.53
C PHE A 54 -10.06 1.68 -3.04
N GLN A 55 -10.30 0.37 -2.93
CA GLN A 55 -9.26 -0.59 -2.54
C GLN A 55 -8.10 -0.61 -3.52
N LYS A 56 -8.38 -0.49 -4.83
CA LYS A 56 -7.33 -0.40 -5.85
C LYS A 56 -6.51 0.88 -5.68
N GLU A 57 -7.16 2.02 -5.57
CA GLU A 57 -6.50 3.33 -5.42
C GLU A 57 -5.62 3.39 -4.16
N VAL A 58 -6.15 2.96 -3.00
CA VAL A 58 -5.37 2.91 -1.75
C VAL A 58 -4.16 1.99 -1.90
N ARG A 59 -4.36 0.80 -2.47
CA ARG A 59 -3.25 -0.14 -2.70
C ARG A 59 -2.19 0.45 -3.62
N ASP A 60 -2.59 1.02 -4.75
CA ASP A 60 -1.66 1.54 -5.75
C ASP A 60 -0.85 2.73 -5.18
N ARG A 61 -1.45 3.58 -4.36
CA ARG A 61 -0.74 4.65 -3.62
C ARG A 61 0.23 4.11 -2.58
N MET A 62 -0.19 3.10 -1.80
CA MET A 62 0.71 2.47 -0.82
C MET A 62 1.94 1.85 -1.49
N LEU A 63 1.73 1.17 -2.61
CA LEU A 63 2.79 0.46 -3.32
C LEU A 63 3.71 1.38 -4.14
N GLY A 64 3.29 2.62 -4.43
CA GLY A 64 4.15 3.63 -5.03
C GLY A 64 5.37 4.01 -4.16
N VAL A 65 5.26 3.84 -2.82
CA VAL A 65 6.33 4.14 -1.84
C VAL A 65 7.03 2.87 -1.36
N LEU A 66 6.30 1.75 -1.34
CA LEU A 66 6.77 0.47 -0.82
C LEU A 66 7.42 -0.36 -1.94
N SER A 67 8.55 -0.94 -1.62
CA SER A 67 9.07 -2.06 -2.40
C SER A 67 8.18 -3.30 -2.21
N HIS A 68 8.15 -4.17 -3.21
CA HIS A 68 7.33 -5.39 -3.14
C HIS A 68 7.87 -6.42 -2.15
N ILE A 69 9.20 -6.49 -2.02
CA ILE A 69 9.92 -7.36 -1.08
C ILE A 69 11.08 -6.57 -0.47
N GLU A 70 11.32 -6.78 0.82
CA GLU A 70 12.50 -6.33 1.52
C GLU A 70 13.28 -7.55 2.04
N VAL A 71 14.59 -7.54 1.83
CA VAL A 71 15.53 -8.53 2.38
C VAL A 71 16.47 -7.78 3.30
N PHE A 72 16.67 -8.24 4.54
CA PHE A 72 17.49 -7.56 5.53
C PHE A 72 18.17 -8.53 6.48
N ALA A 73 19.28 -8.08 7.05
CA ALA A 73 20.02 -8.84 8.05
C ALA A 73 19.31 -8.82 9.41
N PRO A 74 19.50 -9.85 10.25
CA PRO A 74 19.00 -9.91 11.62
C PRO A 74 19.45 -8.70 12.44
N GLY A 75 18.55 -8.20 13.31
CA GLY A 75 18.89 -7.13 14.26
C GLY A 75 19.20 -5.76 13.63
N GLY A 76 18.97 -5.57 12.32
CA GLY A 76 19.29 -4.31 11.64
C GLY A 76 20.79 -4.11 11.38
N ALA A 77 21.56 -5.18 11.42
CA ALA A 77 22.99 -5.17 11.06
C ALA A 77 23.18 -4.90 9.56
N ALA A 78 24.39 -4.53 9.17
CA ALA A 78 24.75 -4.45 7.77
C ALA A 78 24.69 -5.85 7.10
N LEU A 79 24.32 -5.90 5.82
CA LEU A 79 24.36 -7.12 5.02
C LEU A 79 25.82 -7.59 4.89
N PRO A 80 26.10 -8.89 5.05
CA PRO A 80 27.46 -9.41 4.93
C PRO A 80 28.08 -9.20 3.54
N ASP A 81 27.29 -9.38 2.49
CA ASP A 81 27.68 -9.15 1.09
C ASP A 81 26.48 -8.63 0.28
N VAL A 82 26.45 -7.32 0.10
CA VAL A 82 25.39 -6.63 -0.65
C VAL A 82 25.40 -7.03 -2.14
N ALA A 83 26.61 -7.17 -2.73
CA ALA A 83 26.75 -7.47 -4.15
C ALA A 83 26.25 -8.88 -4.47
N LEU A 84 26.60 -9.85 -3.63
CA LEU A 84 26.10 -11.23 -3.75
C LEU A 84 24.58 -11.28 -3.57
N THR A 85 24.06 -10.66 -2.51
CA THR A 85 22.61 -10.64 -2.23
C THR A 85 21.81 -10.01 -3.40
N LEU A 86 22.31 -8.91 -3.97
CA LEU A 86 21.69 -8.27 -5.14
C LEU A 86 21.72 -9.21 -6.36
N LYS A 87 22.83 -9.88 -6.60
CA LYS A 87 22.99 -10.81 -7.72
C LYS A 87 22.05 -12.00 -7.58
N GLU A 88 21.97 -12.61 -6.41
CA GLU A 88 21.08 -13.74 -6.11
C GLU A 88 19.62 -13.34 -6.24
N ALA A 89 19.23 -12.17 -5.71
CA ALA A 89 17.87 -11.67 -5.82
C ALA A 89 17.47 -11.36 -7.27
N LYS A 90 18.35 -10.73 -8.06
CA LYS A 90 18.13 -10.44 -9.48
C LYS A 90 18.14 -11.69 -10.37
N ALA A 91 18.63 -12.84 -9.90
CA ALA A 91 18.54 -14.11 -10.62
C ALA A 91 17.09 -14.63 -10.74
N ASN A 92 16.18 -14.20 -9.85
CA ASN A 92 14.76 -14.52 -9.97
C ASN A 92 14.13 -13.71 -11.11
N PRO A 93 13.51 -14.37 -12.12
CA PRO A 93 12.96 -13.70 -13.31
C PRO A 93 11.78 -12.75 -13.05
N GLN A 94 11.20 -12.81 -11.87
CA GLN A 94 10.15 -11.90 -11.43
C GLN A 94 10.69 -10.57 -10.88
N VAL A 95 11.96 -10.50 -10.49
CA VAL A 95 12.60 -9.29 -9.97
C VAL A 95 13.02 -8.40 -11.13
N VAL A 96 12.46 -7.20 -11.20
CA VAL A 96 12.75 -6.19 -12.25
C VAL A 96 13.63 -5.06 -11.75
N GLY A 97 13.66 -4.80 -10.44
CA GLY A 97 14.50 -3.78 -9.83
C GLY A 97 14.99 -4.24 -8.46
N ALA A 98 16.19 -3.82 -8.08
CA ALA A 98 16.76 -4.09 -6.77
C ALA A 98 17.69 -2.94 -6.35
N ALA A 99 17.49 -2.41 -5.15
CA ALA A 99 18.31 -1.33 -4.59
C ALA A 99 18.69 -1.62 -3.14
N PRO A 100 19.93 -1.34 -2.74
CA PRO A 100 20.34 -1.41 -1.34
C PRO A 100 19.73 -0.26 -0.53
N PHE A 101 19.51 -0.47 0.76
CA PHE A 101 19.05 0.56 1.65
C PHE A 101 19.58 0.41 3.07
N ILE A 102 19.57 1.50 3.82
CA ILE A 102 19.74 1.52 5.28
C ILE A 102 18.40 1.90 5.89
N ALA A 103 17.94 1.13 6.87
CA ALA A 103 16.77 1.48 7.67
C ALA A 103 17.21 1.74 9.10
N ALA A 104 16.91 2.92 9.61
CA ALA A 104 17.17 3.31 10.98
C ALA A 104 16.02 4.18 11.51
N GLN A 105 15.92 4.27 12.83
CA GLN A 105 15.00 5.21 13.46
C GLN A 105 15.80 6.37 14.06
N GLY A 106 15.25 7.56 13.94
CA GLY A 106 15.85 8.76 14.51
C GLY A 106 14.80 9.77 14.93
N LEU A 107 15.23 10.79 15.64
CA LEU A 107 14.43 11.96 15.95
C LEU A 107 14.94 13.13 15.10
N LEU A 108 14.04 13.85 14.48
CA LEU A 108 14.32 15.09 13.77
C LEU A 108 13.89 16.26 14.64
N ALA A 109 14.81 17.19 14.89
CA ALA A 109 14.57 18.32 15.76
C ALA A 109 14.85 19.65 15.06
N ARG A 110 13.97 20.63 15.27
CA ARG A 110 14.18 22.04 14.92
C ARG A 110 13.69 22.92 16.06
N GLY A 111 14.62 23.58 16.75
CA GLY A 111 14.29 24.35 17.95
C GLY A 111 13.72 23.43 19.03
N GLU A 112 12.50 23.73 19.48
CA GLU A 112 11.77 22.93 20.48
C GLU A 112 10.94 21.80 19.86
N ASP A 113 10.68 21.84 18.56
CA ASP A 113 9.92 20.80 17.87
C ASP A 113 10.76 19.58 17.59
N MET A 114 10.21 18.40 17.96
CA MET A 114 10.87 17.12 17.78
C MET A 114 9.88 16.07 17.26
N LYS A 115 10.27 15.32 16.23
CA LYS A 115 9.47 14.25 15.61
C LYS A 115 10.29 13.00 15.41
N GLY A 116 9.69 11.85 15.73
CA GLY A 116 10.23 10.55 15.36
C GLY A 116 10.10 10.34 13.85
N ALA A 117 11.15 9.80 13.23
CA ALA A 117 11.13 9.48 11.81
C ALA A 117 11.83 8.14 11.53
N LEU A 118 11.30 7.42 10.55
CA LEU A 118 12.02 6.35 9.89
C LEU A 118 13.03 7.00 8.94
N VAL A 119 14.29 6.77 9.20
CA VAL A 119 15.38 7.29 8.37
C VAL A 119 15.80 6.21 7.39
N ARG A 120 15.69 6.53 6.10
CA ARG A 120 16.07 5.64 5.02
C ARG A 120 17.26 6.19 4.26
N GLY A 121 18.39 5.48 4.34
CA GLY A 121 19.56 5.74 3.49
C GLY A 121 19.37 5.02 2.16
N VAL A 122 19.45 5.74 1.05
CA VAL A 122 19.21 5.22 -0.31
C VAL A 122 20.36 5.56 -1.23
N ASP A 123 20.50 4.76 -2.28
CA ASP A 123 21.29 5.14 -3.45
C ASP A 123 20.35 5.85 -4.45
N PRO A 124 20.53 7.15 -4.67
CA PRO A 124 19.66 7.92 -5.58
C PRO A 124 19.59 7.37 -7.01
N ALA A 125 20.65 6.70 -7.47
CA ALA A 125 20.69 6.15 -8.83
C ALA A 125 19.83 4.88 -8.98
N LEU A 126 19.68 4.11 -7.90
CA LEU A 126 18.97 2.83 -7.91
C LEU A 126 17.55 2.92 -7.33
N GLU A 127 17.25 3.96 -6.56
CA GLU A 127 15.97 4.08 -5.87
C GLU A 127 14.78 4.11 -6.83
N GLY A 128 14.90 4.76 -7.98
CA GLY A 128 13.88 4.79 -9.03
C GLY A 128 13.58 3.42 -9.65
N GLU A 129 14.50 2.42 -9.52
CA GLU A 129 14.25 1.06 -9.99
C GLU A 129 13.26 0.30 -9.08
N VAL A 130 13.12 0.70 -7.81
CA VAL A 130 12.35 -0.05 -6.80
C VAL A 130 11.10 0.67 -6.30
N THR A 131 11.01 1.99 -6.52
CA THR A 131 9.84 2.80 -6.13
C THR A 131 9.38 3.69 -7.29
N ASP A 132 8.08 3.66 -7.59
CA ASP A 132 7.49 4.50 -8.64
C ASP A 132 7.43 5.98 -8.23
N LEU A 133 7.34 6.25 -6.92
CA LEU A 133 7.28 7.61 -6.36
C LEU A 133 8.45 8.49 -6.80
N PHE A 134 9.63 7.92 -7.00
CA PHE A 134 10.85 8.63 -7.34
C PHE A 134 11.32 8.38 -8.78
N ALA A 135 10.59 7.59 -9.57
CA ALA A 135 10.97 7.30 -10.95
C ALA A 135 11.09 8.58 -11.80
N ASP A 136 10.16 9.53 -11.59
CA ASP A 136 10.10 10.80 -12.32
C ASP A 136 10.44 12.01 -11.44
N ASN A 137 10.84 11.81 -10.18
CA ASN A 137 11.09 12.88 -9.25
C ASN A 137 12.59 13.05 -9.00
N PRO A 138 13.22 14.12 -9.49
CA PRO A 138 14.67 14.33 -9.36
C PRO A 138 15.12 14.76 -7.95
N VAL A 139 14.21 14.80 -6.96
CA VAL A 139 14.53 15.28 -5.61
C VAL A 139 15.63 14.44 -4.95
N LEU A 140 15.68 13.13 -5.21
CA LEU A 140 16.70 12.26 -4.66
C LEU A 140 18.09 12.51 -5.27
N ALA A 141 18.18 12.99 -6.51
CA ALA A 141 19.45 13.34 -7.14
C ALA A 141 20.19 14.47 -6.40
N ARG A 142 19.49 15.23 -5.54
CA ARG A 142 20.07 16.27 -4.68
C ARG A 142 20.74 15.70 -3.42
N LEU A 143 20.59 14.40 -3.14
CA LEU A 143 21.26 13.71 -2.04
C LEU A 143 22.70 13.39 -2.48
N VAL A 144 23.64 14.27 -2.15
CA VAL A 144 25.05 14.11 -2.48
C VAL A 144 25.79 13.56 -1.26
N PRO A 145 26.61 12.49 -1.40
CA PRO A 145 27.32 11.91 -0.27
C PRO A 145 28.26 12.93 0.39
N GLY A 146 28.27 12.96 1.71
CA GLY A 146 29.11 13.86 2.50
C GLY A 146 28.49 15.26 2.73
N GLN A 147 27.42 15.64 2.04
CA GLN A 147 26.75 16.93 2.25
C GLN A 147 25.65 16.87 3.32
N PHE A 148 25.27 15.67 3.78
CA PHE A 148 24.24 15.46 4.79
C PHE A 148 22.90 16.13 4.43
N GLY A 149 22.55 16.05 3.14
CA GLY A 149 21.24 16.45 2.66
C GLY A 149 20.14 15.47 3.12
N ILE A 150 18.96 15.98 3.39
CA ILE A 150 17.81 15.19 3.77
C ILE A 150 16.58 15.58 2.96
N VAL A 151 15.83 14.56 2.50
CA VAL A 151 14.52 14.71 1.85
C VAL A 151 13.46 14.23 2.83
N LEU A 152 12.45 15.05 3.08
CA LEU A 152 11.41 14.78 4.06
C LEU A 152 10.06 14.51 3.40
N GLY A 153 9.24 13.68 4.01
CA GLY A 153 7.82 13.64 3.70
C GLY A 153 7.17 15.01 3.96
N ALA A 154 6.22 15.40 3.12
CA ALA A 154 5.63 16.74 3.13
C ALA A 154 4.97 17.10 4.47
N ASP A 155 4.31 16.13 5.11
CA ASP A 155 3.65 16.34 6.41
C ASP A 155 4.67 16.41 7.55
N LEU A 156 5.76 15.65 7.47
CA LEU A 156 6.87 15.70 8.42
C LEU A 156 7.55 17.07 8.35
N ALA A 157 7.87 17.55 7.15
CA ALA A 157 8.47 18.87 6.95
C ALA A 157 7.54 19.97 7.48
N ARG A 158 6.24 19.92 7.20
CA ARG A 158 5.25 20.86 7.70
C ARG A 158 5.16 20.82 9.24
N SER A 159 5.19 19.64 9.85
CA SER A 159 5.10 19.49 11.31
C SER A 159 6.32 20.02 12.06
N LEU A 160 7.49 20.08 11.40
CA LEU A 160 8.73 20.67 11.90
C LEU A 160 8.91 22.12 11.48
N GLY A 161 8.01 22.67 10.66
CA GLY A 161 8.08 24.02 10.14
C GLY A 161 9.32 24.25 9.26
N VAL A 162 9.82 23.20 8.54
CA VAL A 162 11.01 23.28 7.69
C VAL A 162 10.64 23.24 6.21
N GLY A 163 11.41 23.99 5.41
CA GLY A 163 11.37 23.98 3.96
C GLY A 163 12.73 23.66 3.34
N GLU A 164 12.79 23.68 2.00
CA GLU A 164 14.03 23.49 1.27
C GLU A 164 15.06 24.58 1.62
N GLY A 165 16.30 24.18 1.92
CA GLY A 165 17.38 25.05 2.38
C GLY A 165 17.46 25.20 3.90
N ASP A 166 16.44 24.85 4.64
CA ASP A 166 16.46 24.91 6.11
C ASP A 166 17.36 23.82 6.73
N SER A 167 17.87 24.11 7.92
CA SER A 167 18.64 23.14 8.70
C SER A 167 17.82 22.54 9.83
N LEU A 168 18.00 21.24 10.07
CA LEU A 168 17.44 20.51 11.20
C LEU A 168 18.49 19.57 11.80
N THR A 169 18.25 19.07 12.99
CA THR A 169 19.15 18.13 13.67
C THR A 169 18.57 16.72 13.64
N LEU A 170 19.30 15.77 13.08
CA LEU A 170 19.01 14.34 13.22
C LEU A 170 19.68 13.80 14.47
N ILE A 171 18.90 13.17 15.33
CA ILE A 171 19.32 12.55 16.58
C ILE A 171 19.22 11.04 16.40
N ALA A 172 20.37 10.37 16.37
CA ALA A 172 20.41 8.90 16.30
C ALA A 172 20.37 8.32 17.73
N PRO A 173 19.38 7.44 18.05
CA PRO A 173 19.22 6.90 19.40
C PRO A 173 20.35 5.95 19.79
N SER A 174 21.00 5.30 18.84
CA SER A 174 22.21 4.49 19.06
C SER A 174 23.37 5.39 19.43
N GLY A 175 23.43 5.78 20.70
CA GLY A 175 24.40 6.71 21.23
C GLY A 175 25.80 6.12 21.45
N GLN A 176 26.72 6.98 21.82
CA GLN A 176 28.04 6.59 22.29
C GLN A 176 27.99 6.31 23.79
N ILE A 177 28.42 5.12 24.20
CA ILE A 177 28.55 4.80 25.63
C ILE A 177 29.74 5.61 26.15
N THR A 178 29.48 6.51 27.11
CA THR A 178 30.47 7.30 27.81
C THR A 178 30.43 6.98 29.31
N PRO A 179 31.45 7.29 30.09
CA PRO A 179 31.40 7.12 31.55
C PRO A 179 30.22 7.85 32.23
N ALA A 180 29.65 8.87 31.55
CA ALA A 180 28.50 9.64 32.02
C ALA A 180 27.15 9.08 31.52
N GLY A 181 27.15 7.96 30.79
CA GLY A 181 25.96 7.36 30.22
C GLY A 181 25.94 7.31 28.69
N VAL A 182 24.79 6.96 28.10
CA VAL A 182 24.62 6.91 26.66
C VAL A 182 24.29 8.32 26.14
N VAL A 183 25.17 8.88 25.29
CA VAL A 183 24.97 10.19 24.68
C VAL A 183 24.50 9.97 23.24
N PRO A 184 23.28 10.42 22.84
CA PRO A 184 22.81 10.31 21.50
C PRO A 184 23.69 11.10 20.52
N ARG A 185 23.76 10.66 19.28
CA ARG A 185 24.50 11.39 18.24
C ARG A 185 23.61 12.40 17.58
N LEU A 186 24.14 13.60 17.46
CA LEU A 186 23.49 14.73 16.82
C LEU A 186 24.22 15.02 15.49
N LYS A 187 23.46 15.15 14.41
CA LYS A 187 24.00 15.59 13.13
C LYS A 187 23.09 16.64 12.52
N GLN A 188 23.67 17.78 12.19
CA GLN A 188 22.97 18.80 11.46
C GLN A 188 22.81 18.36 9.99
N MET A 189 21.58 18.48 9.48
CA MET A 189 21.16 18.10 8.15
C MET A 189 20.59 19.32 7.44
N THR A 190 20.73 19.38 6.11
CA THR A 190 20.10 20.40 5.28
C THR A 190 18.96 19.81 4.49
N VAL A 191 17.77 20.37 4.56
CA VAL A 191 16.61 19.92 3.78
C VAL A 191 16.84 20.28 2.32
N VAL A 192 17.03 19.27 1.46
CA VAL A 192 17.26 19.44 0.02
C VAL A 192 15.99 19.30 -0.80
N GLY A 193 14.88 18.91 -0.17
CA GLY A 193 13.58 18.83 -0.79
C GLY A 193 12.58 18.05 0.05
N THR A 194 11.36 17.99 -0.45
CA THR A 194 10.26 17.22 0.15
C THR A 194 9.60 16.34 -0.89
N PHE A 195 8.95 15.27 -0.46
CA PHE A 195 8.12 14.42 -1.30
C PHE A 195 6.71 14.28 -0.73
N ASN A 196 5.76 13.96 -1.60
CA ASN A 196 4.39 13.66 -1.21
C ASN A 196 3.99 12.34 -1.89
N SER A 197 3.77 11.32 -1.08
CA SER A 197 3.36 9.99 -1.55
C SER A 197 1.85 9.82 -1.62
N GLY A 198 1.10 10.74 -1.01
CA GLY A 198 -0.34 10.61 -0.79
C GLY A 198 -0.71 9.58 0.28
N HIS A 199 0.29 9.08 1.03
CA HIS A 199 0.09 8.16 2.16
C HIS A 199 0.63 8.78 3.45
N TYR A 200 -0.26 9.11 4.37
CA TYR A 200 0.04 9.87 5.58
C TYR A 200 1.21 9.31 6.40
N GLU A 201 1.28 7.97 6.58
CA GLU A 201 2.33 7.36 7.39
C GLU A 201 3.74 7.63 6.84
N TYR A 202 3.89 7.64 5.50
CA TYR A 202 5.17 7.97 4.86
C TYR A 202 5.40 9.46 4.80
N ASP A 203 4.37 10.23 4.48
CA ASP A 203 4.47 11.69 4.39
C ASP A 203 4.73 12.34 5.75
N ALA A 204 4.25 11.71 6.86
CA ALA A 204 4.45 12.19 8.22
C ALA A 204 5.62 11.53 8.98
N GLY A 205 6.20 10.44 8.47
CA GLY A 205 7.17 9.65 9.22
C GLY A 205 8.44 9.22 8.50
N LEU A 206 8.59 9.48 7.20
CA LEU A 206 9.75 9.05 6.42
C LEU A 206 10.69 10.22 6.10
N ALA A 207 11.99 10.01 6.36
CA ALA A 207 13.08 10.89 5.96
C ALA A 207 14.11 10.09 5.16
N MET A 208 14.58 10.64 4.06
CA MET A 208 15.53 9.97 3.16
C MET A 208 16.84 10.75 3.09
N LEU A 209 17.96 10.05 3.10
CA LEU A 209 19.31 10.58 2.93
C LEU A 209 20.14 9.68 2.03
N HIS A 210 21.32 10.18 1.61
CA HIS A 210 22.27 9.33 0.91
C HIS A 210 22.71 8.17 1.82
N GLN A 211 22.81 6.95 1.27
CA GLN A 211 23.17 5.76 2.04
C GLN A 211 24.50 5.89 2.79
N ASP A 212 25.51 6.55 2.19
CA ASP A 212 26.81 6.75 2.83
C ASP A 212 26.73 7.69 4.04
N ASP A 213 25.89 8.71 3.98
CA ASP A 213 25.66 9.61 5.08
C ASP A 213 24.87 8.92 6.21
N ALA A 214 23.87 8.09 5.85
CA ALA A 214 23.16 7.25 6.79
C ALA A 214 24.12 6.26 7.50
N ALA A 215 24.97 5.57 6.75
CA ALA A 215 25.97 4.65 7.30
C ALA A 215 26.89 5.34 8.34
N ARG A 216 27.36 6.57 8.01
CA ARG A 216 28.21 7.37 8.94
C ARG A 216 27.46 7.80 10.19
N ILE A 217 26.22 8.27 10.07
CA ILE A 217 25.41 8.75 11.20
C ILE A 217 25.09 7.60 12.16
N PHE A 218 24.64 6.46 11.62
CA PHE A 218 24.22 5.29 12.40
C PHE A 218 25.37 4.32 12.70
N ARG A 219 26.59 4.58 12.20
CA ARG A 219 27.79 3.71 12.31
C ARG A 219 27.53 2.29 11.85
N LEU A 220 26.95 2.18 10.69
CA LEU A 220 26.75 0.92 10.00
C LEU A 220 27.90 0.72 9.00
N GLU A 221 28.35 -0.52 8.85
CA GLU A 221 29.43 -0.87 7.89
C GLU A 221 28.94 -0.87 6.45
N GLY A 222 27.62 -0.84 6.22
CA GLY A 222 26.99 -0.80 4.92
C GLY A 222 25.48 -0.85 4.98
N PRO A 223 24.83 -1.10 3.82
CA PRO A 223 23.38 -1.28 3.74
C PRO A 223 22.86 -2.38 4.66
N THR A 224 21.72 -2.13 5.31
CA THR A 224 21.07 -3.09 6.22
C THR A 224 20.17 -4.07 5.50
N GLY A 225 19.85 -3.79 4.22
CA GLY A 225 19.00 -4.62 3.41
C GLY A 225 19.00 -4.21 1.94
N ILE A 226 18.25 -4.98 1.15
CA ILE A 226 17.90 -4.65 -0.23
C ILE A 226 16.39 -4.62 -0.41
N ARG A 227 15.91 -3.77 -1.29
CA ARG A 227 14.52 -3.68 -1.70
C ARG A 227 14.37 -4.18 -3.13
N LEU A 228 13.28 -4.89 -3.38
CA LEU A 228 13.02 -5.53 -4.66
C LEU A 228 11.69 -5.08 -5.23
N LYS A 229 11.67 -4.78 -6.52
CA LYS A 229 10.47 -4.58 -7.33
C LYS A 229 10.24 -5.80 -8.20
N LEU A 230 9.01 -6.28 -8.24
CA LEU A 230 8.59 -7.42 -9.04
C LEU A 230 7.79 -6.97 -10.26
N LYS A 231 7.76 -7.80 -11.30
CA LYS A 231 6.85 -7.63 -12.44
C LYS A 231 5.39 -7.65 -12.00
N ASP A 232 5.05 -8.59 -11.13
CA ASP A 232 3.71 -8.73 -10.56
C ASP A 232 3.80 -8.73 -9.04
N LEU A 233 3.25 -7.68 -8.43
CA LEU A 233 3.21 -7.50 -6.97
C LEU A 233 2.40 -8.59 -6.25
N HIS A 234 1.44 -9.25 -6.94
CA HIS A 234 0.63 -10.32 -6.34
C HIS A 234 1.43 -11.59 -6.10
N GLN A 235 2.54 -11.78 -6.82
CA GLN A 235 3.45 -12.88 -6.63
C GLN A 235 4.50 -12.65 -5.52
N ALA A 236 4.47 -11.49 -4.85
CA ALA A 236 5.47 -11.13 -3.84
C ALA A 236 5.62 -12.18 -2.73
N ARG A 237 4.54 -12.79 -2.28
CA ARG A 237 4.57 -13.84 -1.26
C ARG A 237 5.27 -15.10 -1.76
N GLU A 238 5.00 -15.52 -2.98
CA GLU A 238 5.59 -16.71 -3.59
C GLU A 238 7.08 -16.49 -3.88
N VAL A 239 7.41 -15.35 -4.47
CA VAL A 239 8.79 -14.96 -4.73
C VAL A 239 9.59 -14.80 -3.43
N ALA A 240 8.99 -14.23 -2.37
CA ALA A 240 9.63 -14.15 -1.06
C ALA A 240 9.96 -15.53 -0.48
N GLN A 241 9.08 -16.52 -0.65
CA GLN A 241 9.35 -17.90 -0.22
C GLN A 241 10.48 -18.56 -1.03
N GLN A 242 10.54 -18.31 -2.34
CA GLN A 242 11.63 -18.79 -3.20
C GLN A 242 12.96 -18.16 -2.78
N LEU A 243 12.97 -16.86 -2.49
CA LEU A 243 14.17 -16.14 -2.08
C LEU A 243 14.74 -16.65 -0.75
N ILE A 244 13.89 -17.02 0.22
CA ILE A 244 14.34 -17.63 1.50
C ILE A 244 15.19 -18.90 1.25
N GLY A 245 14.88 -19.67 0.19
CA GLY A 245 15.63 -20.88 -0.14
C GLY A 245 16.85 -20.67 -1.05
N THR A 246 17.00 -19.49 -1.67
CA THR A 246 18.04 -19.22 -2.68
C THR A 246 19.08 -18.19 -2.24
N LEU A 247 18.73 -17.31 -1.30
CA LEU A 247 19.66 -16.32 -0.77
C LEU A 247 20.66 -16.95 0.18
N SER A 248 21.91 -16.57 0.04
CA SER A 248 23.00 -17.01 0.92
C SER A 248 22.98 -16.23 2.24
N GLY A 249 23.14 -16.96 3.36
CA GLY A 249 23.21 -16.39 4.70
C GLY A 249 21.86 -16.39 5.46
N ASP A 250 21.92 -15.95 6.72
CA ASP A 250 20.73 -15.82 7.59
C ASP A 250 20.09 -14.47 7.34
N LEU A 251 19.21 -14.40 6.34
CA LEU A 251 18.54 -13.17 5.92
C LEU A 251 17.03 -13.31 6.11
N TYR A 252 16.41 -12.21 6.54
CA TYR A 252 14.96 -12.11 6.62
C TYR A 252 14.39 -11.57 5.31
N VAL A 253 13.40 -12.26 4.77
CA VAL A 253 12.66 -11.84 3.59
C VAL A 253 11.24 -11.47 4.01
N ARG A 254 10.84 -10.25 3.74
CA ARG A 254 9.53 -9.70 4.09
C ARG A 254 8.85 -9.16 2.84
N ASP A 255 7.70 -9.68 2.52
CA ASP A 255 6.83 -9.17 1.47
C ASP A 255 5.90 -8.07 2.00
N TRP A 256 5.39 -7.24 1.09
CA TRP A 256 4.50 -6.12 1.40
C TRP A 256 3.20 -6.54 2.13
N THR A 257 2.72 -7.78 1.92
CA THR A 257 1.49 -8.27 2.57
C THR A 257 1.70 -8.54 4.04
N ARG A 258 2.91 -8.97 4.44
CA ARG A 258 3.30 -9.14 5.84
C ARG A 258 3.48 -7.81 6.55
N GLN A 259 4.02 -6.82 5.87
CA GLN A 259 4.21 -5.47 6.40
C GLN A 259 2.86 -4.79 6.68
N ASN A 260 1.86 -5.01 5.80
CA ASN A 260 0.53 -4.43 5.89
C ASN A 260 -0.55 -5.44 6.31
N ARG A 261 -0.20 -6.36 7.23
CA ARG A 261 -1.04 -7.49 7.62
C ARG A 261 -2.43 -7.06 8.12
N THR A 262 -2.50 -5.99 8.89
CA THR A 262 -3.76 -5.46 9.44
C THR A 262 -4.67 -4.96 8.32
N TRP A 263 -4.14 -4.20 7.37
CA TRP A 263 -4.89 -3.73 6.21
C TRP A 263 -5.38 -4.90 5.35
N PHE A 264 -4.51 -5.87 5.07
CA PHE A 264 -4.88 -7.05 4.28
C PHE A 264 -5.96 -7.90 4.97
N ALA A 265 -5.87 -8.06 6.30
CA ALA A 265 -6.90 -8.74 7.10
C ALA A 265 -8.24 -8.00 7.04
N ALA A 266 -8.23 -6.66 7.12
CA ALA A 266 -9.43 -5.84 7.00
C ALA A 266 -10.10 -6.00 5.63
N VAL A 267 -9.33 -5.96 4.53
CA VAL A 267 -9.84 -6.17 3.16
C VAL A 267 -10.43 -7.58 2.99
N GLN A 268 -9.80 -8.61 3.56
CA GLN A 268 -10.32 -9.97 3.53
C GLN A 268 -11.62 -10.11 4.31
N LEU A 269 -11.71 -9.50 5.48
CA LEU A 269 -12.94 -9.48 6.29
C LEU A 269 -14.06 -8.78 5.53
N GLU A 270 -13.77 -7.63 4.92
CA GLU A 270 -14.72 -6.88 4.12
C GLU A 270 -15.27 -7.71 2.94
N LYS A 271 -14.42 -8.37 2.16
CA LYS A 271 -14.84 -9.27 1.08
C LYS A 271 -15.79 -10.37 1.58
N ARG A 272 -15.51 -10.95 2.76
CA ARG A 272 -16.36 -11.98 3.38
C ARG A 272 -17.72 -11.39 3.78
N MET A 273 -17.75 -10.20 4.38
CA MET A 273 -19.00 -9.52 4.74
C MET A 273 -19.84 -9.19 3.50
N MET A 274 -19.20 -8.69 2.44
CA MET A 274 -19.88 -8.41 1.17
C MET A 274 -20.46 -9.67 0.54
N PHE A 275 -19.76 -10.81 0.60
CA PHE A 275 -20.29 -12.09 0.13
C PHE A 275 -21.53 -12.54 0.91
N ILE A 276 -21.53 -12.37 2.24
CA ILE A 276 -22.69 -12.69 3.08
C ILE A 276 -23.89 -11.80 2.73
N ILE A 277 -23.66 -10.49 2.59
CA ILE A 277 -24.71 -9.53 2.20
C ILE A 277 -25.29 -9.88 0.84
N LEU A 278 -24.43 -10.16 -0.14
CA LEU A 278 -24.85 -10.57 -1.48
C LEU A 278 -25.72 -11.83 -1.44
N THR A 279 -25.28 -12.86 -0.70
CA THR A 279 -26.03 -14.10 -0.54
C THR A 279 -27.39 -13.84 0.07
N LEU A 280 -27.48 -12.96 1.09
CA LEU A 280 -28.76 -12.60 1.72
C LEU A 280 -29.71 -11.89 0.75
N ILE A 281 -29.19 -10.92 -0.04
CA ILE A 281 -29.99 -10.20 -1.04
C ILE A 281 -30.54 -11.18 -2.10
N VAL A 282 -29.70 -12.08 -2.60
CA VAL A 282 -30.11 -13.11 -3.57
C VAL A 282 -31.17 -14.04 -2.95
N ALA A 283 -31.00 -14.46 -1.69
CA ALA A 283 -31.98 -15.29 -1.01
C ALA A 283 -33.34 -14.58 -0.88
N VAL A 284 -33.35 -13.31 -0.46
CA VAL A 284 -34.58 -12.51 -0.38
C VAL A 284 -35.25 -12.34 -1.75
N ALA A 285 -34.47 -12.11 -2.81
CA ALA A 285 -34.97 -12.03 -4.17
C ALA A 285 -35.60 -13.36 -4.63
N ALA A 286 -34.95 -14.49 -4.33
CA ALA A 286 -35.47 -15.83 -4.63
C ALA A 286 -36.78 -16.11 -3.88
N PHE A 287 -36.87 -15.76 -2.60
CA PHE A 287 -38.11 -15.88 -1.83
C PHE A 287 -39.26 -15.05 -2.41
N ASN A 288 -39.00 -13.82 -2.80
CA ASN A 288 -40.01 -12.97 -3.46
C ASN A 288 -40.49 -13.57 -4.77
N LEU A 289 -39.59 -14.14 -5.57
CA LEU A 289 -39.91 -14.77 -6.85
C LEU A 289 -40.77 -16.03 -6.66
N VAL A 290 -40.38 -16.90 -5.71
CA VAL A 290 -41.15 -18.11 -5.36
C VAL A 290 -42.54 -17.73 -4.82
N SER A 291 -42.63 -16.76 -3.93
CA SER A 291 -43.91 -16.27 -3.37
C SER A 291 -44.84 -15.75 -4.45
N THR A 292 -44.30 -15.00 -5.43
CA THR A 292 -45.08 -14.50 -6.57
C THR A 292 -45.55 -15.63 -7.49
N LEU A 293 -44.70 -16.63 -7.75
CA LEU A 293 -45.06 -17.79 -8.55
C LEU A 293 -46.15 -18.63 -7.89
N VAL A 294 -46.05 -18.92 -6.60
CA VAL A 294 -47.06 -19.66 -5.82
C VAL A 294 -48.40 -18.93 -5.82
N MET A 295 -48.39 -17.60 -5.77
CA MET A 295 -49.60 -16.80 -5.78
C MET A 295 -50.27 -16.73 -7.17
N THR A 296 -49.52 -16.97 -8.27
CA THR A 296 -50.04 -16.97 -9.64
C THR A 296 -50.58 -18.31 -10.10
N VAL A 297 -50.18 -19.41 -9.46
CA VAL A 297 -50.70 -20.77 -9.65
C VAL A 297 -51.94 -20.98 -8.76
#